data_da2aa018779c4bb713d85d9f361305f7
#
_entry.id   da2aa018779c4bb713d85d9f361305f7
#
_cell.length_a   1.000
_cell.length_b   1.000
_cell.length_c   1.000
_cell.angle_alpha   90.00
_cell.angle_beta   90.00
_cell.angle_gamma   90.00
#
_symmetry.space_group_name_H-M   'P 1'
#
loop_
_entity.id
_entity.type
_entity.pdbx_description
1 polymer ?
#
loop_
_entity_poly.entity_id
_entity_poly.type
_entity_poly.pdbx_seq_one_letter_code
_entity_poly.pdbx_strand_id
1 'polypeptide(L)'
;MKVNIEIAGLPLYKTFGKTKKIAFEFPGKTLKELIDAMVRKFGFEVKKFLLNNNGDIDMDIRVLLNGATYLSENRMQTSLNDGDALIFKAPS
;
A
#
# COMPACT_ATOMS: atom_id res chain seq x y z
N MET A 1 -6.79 9.00 9.70
CA MET A 1 -5.75 9.53 8.79
C MET A 1 -6.17 9.30 7.35
N LYS A 2 -5.94 10.27 6.49
CA LYS A 2 -6.26 10.19 5.06
C LYS A 2 -5.00 10.31 4.24
N VAL A 3 -4.79 9.36 3.33
CA VAL A 3 -3.63 9.33 2.45
C VAL A 3 -4.09 9.13 1.01
N ASN A 4 -3.18 9.37 0.06
CA ASN A 4 -3.44 9.15 -1.36
C ASN A 4 -2.67 7.90 -1.78
N ILE A 5 -3.37 6.92 -2.34
CA ILE A 5 -2.79 5.65 -2.75
C ILE A 5 -2.84 5.52 -4.25
N GLU A 6 -1.72 5.08 -4.84
CA GLU A 6 -1.65 4.75 -6.26
C GLU A 6 -1.10 3.33 -6.39
N ILE A 7 -1.67 2.56 -7.30
CA ILE A 7 -1.20 1.21 -7.64
C ILE A 7 -0.60 1.25 -9.04
N ALA A 8 0.62 0.78 -9.18
CA ALA A 8 1.32 0.75 -10.46
C ALA A 8 1.93 -0.63 -10.71
N GLY A 9 1.62 -1.22 -11.85
CA GLY A 9 2.21 -2.50 -12.26
C GLY A 9 1.71 -3.72 -11.52
N LEU A 10 0.65 -3.61 -10.74
CA LEU A 10 0.05 -4.72 -10.00
C LEU A 10 -1.32 -5.06 -10.59
N PRO A 11 -1.68 -6.35 -10.67
CA PRO A 11 -2.97 -6.76 -11.25
C PRO A 11 -4.11 -6.60 -10.24
N LEU A 12 -4.27 -5.39 -9.72
CA LEU A 12 -5.31 -5.08 -8.72
C LEU A 12 -6.46 -4.25 -9.29
N TYR A 13 -6.59 -4.19 -10.61
CA TYR A 13 -7.62 -3.37 -11.23
C TYR A 13 -9.04 -3.87 -10.96
N LYS A 14 -9.24 -5.13 -10.61
CA LYS A 14 -10.55 -5.64 -10.19
C LYS A 14 -10.94 -5.07 -8.83
N THR A 15 -9.95 -4.81 -8.00
CA THR A 15 -10.15 -4.29 -6.65
C THR A 15 -10.32 -2.78 -6.65
N PHE A 16 -9.50 -2.08 -7.45
CA PHE A 16 -9.49 -0.62 -7.50
C PHE A 16 -10.26 -0.05 -8.70
N GLY A 17 -10.83 -0.91 -9.53
CA GLY A 17 -11.55 -0.50 -10.71
C GLY A 17 -10.61 0.10 -11.76
N LYS A 18 -11.13 1.04 -12.55
CA LYS A 18 -10.33 1.73 -13.57
C LYS A 18 -9.45 2.81 -12.98
N THR A 19 -9.70 3.19 -11.73
CA THR A 19 -8.96 4.25 -11.05
C THR A 19 -7.81 3.63 -10.29
N LYS A 20 -6.59 4.01 -10.65
CA LYS A 20 -5.38 3.52 -9.96
C LYS A 20 -4.98 4.40 -8.81
N LYS A 21 -5.61 5.55 -8.65
CA LYS A 21 -5.35 6.52 -7.59
C LYS A 21 -6.60 6.73 -6.78
N ILE A 22 -6.51 6.59 -5.46
CA ILE A 22 -7.64 6.84 -4.58
C ILE A 22 -7.18 7.59 -3.33
N ALA A 23 -8.10 8.38 -2.77
CA ALA A 23 -7.94 8.93 -1.43
C ALA A 23 -8.50 7.89 -0.47
N PHE A 24 -7.71 7.51 0.53
CA PHE A 24 -8.05 6.42 1.44
C PHE A 24 -7.93 6.86 2.88
N GLU A 25 -9.01 6.65 3.64
CA GLU A 25 -9.02 6.98 5.06
C GLU A 25 -8.97 5.71 5.89
N PHE A 26 -8.15 5.71 6.93
CA PHE A 26 -8.01 4.56 7.82
C PHE A 26 -7.70 5.00 9.26
N PRO A 27 -8.07 4.18 10.26
CA PRO A 27 -7.80 4.50 11.66
C PRO A 27 -6.42 3.98 12.05
N GLY A 28 -5.36 4.74 11.75
CA GLY A 28 -4.02 4.28 12.08
C GLY A 28 -2.98 5.34 11.75
N LYS A 29 -1.71 4.98 11.96
CA LYS A 29 -0.57 5.88 11.78
C LYS A 29 0.59 5.27 11.03
N THR A 30 0.59 3.95 10.80
CA THR A 30 1.73 3.25 10.21
C THR A 30 1.36 2.61 8.88
N LEU A 31 2.40 2.27 8.11
CA LEU A 31 2.22 1.56 6.85
C LEU A 31 1.50 0.23 7.07
N LYS A 32 1.83 -0.49 8.15
CA LYS A 32 1.16 -1.75 8.48
C LYS A 32 -0.35 -1.54 8.66
N GLU A 33 -0.72 -0.53 9.43
CA GLU A 33 -2.13 -0.23 9.68
C GLU A 33 -2.86 0.17 8.41
N LEU A 34 -2.18 0.91 7.52
CA LEU A 34 -2.73 1.26 6.21
C LEU A 34 -3.01 0.00 5.38
N ILE A 35 -2.03 -0.90 5.26
CA ILE A 35 -2.19 -2.12 4.47
C ILE A 35 -3.27 -3.02 5.09
N ASP A 36 -3.31 -3.14 6.41
CA ASP A 36 -4.35 -3.91 7.10
C ASP A 36 -5.75 -3.36 6.77
N ALA A 37 -5.90 -2.04 6.74
CA ALA A 37 -7.16 -1.39 6.39
C ALA A 37 -7.51 -1.61 4.91
N MET A 38 -6.52 -1.59 4.02
CA MET A 38 -6.71 -1.88 2.61
C MET A 38 -7.21 -3.33 2.42
N VAL A 39 -6.63 -4.28 3.14
CA VAL A 39 -7.06 -5.68 3.08
C VAL A 39 -8.50 -5.82 3.53
N ARG A 40 -8.88 -5.14 4.63
CA ARG A 40 -10.25 -5.19 5.14
C ARG A 40 -11.26 -4.60 4.14
N LYS A 41 -10.88 -3.53 3.47
CA LYS A 41 -11.80 -2.84 2.55
C LYS A 41 -11.86 -3.49 1.17
N PHE A 42 -10.72 -3.89 0.64
CA PHE A 42 -10.60 -4.35 -0.75
C PHE A 42 -10.47 -5.87 -0.88
N GLY A 43 -10.22 -6.57 0.23
CA GLY A 43 -10.22 -8.02 0.26
C GLY A 43 -8.84 -8.66 0.16
N PHE A 44 -8.87 -9.98 0.09
CA PHE A 44 -7.68 -10.83 0.15
C PHE A 44 -6.67 -10.59 -0.97
N GLU A 45 -7.12 -10.11 -2.14
CA GLU A 45 -6.23 -9.83 -3.27
C GLU A 45 -5.12 -8.86 -2.90
N VAL A 46 -5.44 -7.85 -2.08
CA VAL A 46 -4.46 -6.87 -1.62
C VAL A 46 -3.37 -7.57 -0.81
N LYS A 47 -3.76 -8.44 0.12
CA LYS A 47 -2.81 -9.19 0.93
C LYS A 47 -1.94 -10.09 0.06
N LYS A 48 -2.54 -10.78 -0.89
CA LYS A 48 -1.85 -11.70 -1.78
C LYS A 48 -0.76 -11.02 -2.60
N PHE A 49 -1.02 -9.79 -3.09
CA PHE A 49 -0.09 -9.10 -3.97
C PHE A 49 0.91 -8.21 -3.25
N LEU A 50 0.59 -7.76 -2.03
CA LEU A 50 1.45 -6.80 -1.32
C LEU A 50 2.28 -7.43 -0.21
N LEU A 51 1.83 -8.52 0.39
CA LEU A 51 2.48 -9.10 1.57
C LEU A 51 3.03 -10.48 1.29
N ASN A 52 4.13 -10.82 1.99
CA ASN A 52 4.71 -12.14 1.97
C ASN A 52 4.04 -13.03 3.05
N ASN A 53 4.51 -14.26 3.19
CA ASN A 53 3.95 -15.20 4.16
C ASN A 53 4.15 -14.80 5.62
N ASN A 54 5.07 -13.88 5.88
CA ASN A 54 5.34 -13.39 7.23
C ASN A 54 4.55 -12.12 7.57
N GLY A 55 3.70 -11.65 6.67
CA GLY A 55 2.93 -10.43 6.88
C GLY A 55 3.71 -9.16 6.64
N ASP A 56 4.92 -9.24 6.10
CA ASP A 56 5.74 -8.10 5.72
C ASP A 56 5.55 -7.79 4.23
N ILE A 57 6.08 -6.66 3.78
CA ILE A 57 6.03 -6.28 2.36
C ILE A 57 6.76 -7.34 1.54
N ASP A 58 6.11 -7.82 0.49
CA ASP A 58 6.71 -8.81 -0.42
C ASP A 58 8.00 -8.24 -1.02
N MET A 59 9.01 -9.09 -1.18
CA MET A 59 10.32 -8.67 -1.68
C MET A 59 10.28 -8.06 -3.07
N ASP A 60 9.24 -8.37 -3.85
CA ASP A 60 9.06 -7.84 -5.20
C ASP A 60 8.26 -6.55 -5.23
N ILE A 61 7.86 -6.04 -4.07
CA ILE A 61 7.04 -4.83 -3.99
C ILE A 61 7.87 -3.68 -3.44
N ARG A 62 7.65 -2.50 -4.01
CA ARG A 62 8.21 -1.24 -3.50
C ARG A 62 7.08 -0.28 -3.23
N VAL A 63 7.15 0.40 -2.12
CA VAL A 63 6.22 1.46 -1.76
C VAL A 63 6.99 2.77 -1.80
N LEU A 64 6.59 3.68 -2.68
CA LEU A 64 7.23 4.98 -2.80
C LEU A 64 6.42 6.00 -1.99
N LEU A 65 7.03 6.56 -0.96
CA LEU A 65 6.39 7.54 -0.08
C LEU A 65 6.74 8.95 -0.53
N ASN A 66 5.71 9.71 -0.90
CA ASN A 66 5.84 11.12 -1.31
C ASN A 66 6.84 11.36 -2.44
N GLY A 67 7.02 10.37 -3.32
CA GLY A 67 7.92 10.48 -4.45
C GLY A 67 9.40 10.49 -4.09
N ALA A 68 9.76 10.23 -2.84
CA ALA A 68 11.13 10.40 -2.37
C ALA A 68 11.71 9.18 -1.66
N THR A 69 10.94 8.49 -0.85
CA THR A 69 11.45 7.42 0.01
C THR A 69 10.84 6.08 -0.37
N TYR A 70 11.69 5.10 -0.66
CA TYR A 70 11.22 3.73 -0.90
C TYR A 70 11.10 2.98 0.41
N LEU A 71 9.94 2.34 0.61
CA LEU A 71 9.66 1.47 1.74
C LEU A 71 9.54 0.04 1.19
N SER A 72 10.26 -0.89 1.80
CA SER A 72 10.23 -2.28 1.40
C SER A 72 10.20 -3.15 2.65
N GLU A 73 10.77 -4.36 2.61
CA GLU A 73 10.81 -5.25 3.77
C GLU A 73 11.34 -4.53 5.02
N ASN A 74 10.77 -4.87 6.17
CA ASN A 74 11.12 -4.31 7.48
C ASN A 74 10.74 -2.84 7.67
N ARG A 75 9.86 -2.29 6.81
CA ARG A 75 9.42 -0.90 6.92
C ARG A 75 7.95 -0.74 7.27
N MET A 76 7.31 -1.81 7.71
CA MET A 76 5.87 -1.79 8.06
C MET A 76 5.54 -0.85 9.21
N GLN A 77 6.50 -0.54 10.07
CA GLN A 77 6.28 0.35 11.21
C GLN A 77 6.55 1.84 10.86
N THR A 78 6.77 2.13 9.60
CA THR A 78 6.96 3.52 9.15
C THR A 78 5.74 4.36 9.48
N SER A 79 5.96 5.48 10.17
CA SER A 79 4.90 6.42 10.50
C SER A 79 4.48 7.23 9.28
N LEU A 80 3.18 7.37 9.10
CA LEU A 80 2.59 8.15 8.01
C LEU A 80 1.94 9.40 8.56
N ASN A 81 1.74 10.39 7.70
CA ASN A 81 1.07 11.65 8.04
C ASN A 81 -0.12 11.88 7.10
N ASP A 82 -1.08 12.65 7.56
CA ASP A 82 -2.21 13.05 6.72
C ASP A 82 -1.71 13.70 5.43
N GLY A 83 -2.29 13.30 4.32
CA GLY A 83 -1.92 13.84 3.02
C GLY A 83 -0.75 13.14 2.36
N ASP A 84 -0.11 12.18 3.01
CA ASP A 84 0.97 11.41 2.39
C ASP A 84 0.48 10.71 1.13
N ALA A 85 1.36 10.62 0.13
CA ALA A 85 1.11 9.93 -1.12
C ALA A 85 1.97 8.66 -1.17
N LEU A 86 1.33 7.53 -1.42
CA LEU A 86 2.02 6.24 -1.50
C LEU A 86 1.73 5.59 -2.85
N ILE A 87 2.80 5.15 -3.51
CA ILE A 87 2.68 4.38 -4.75
C ILE A 87 3.17 2.97 -4.48
N PHE A 88 2.28 2.00 -4.68
CA PHE A 88 2.63 0.58 -4.56
C PHE A 88 3.02 0.07 -5.94
N LYS A 89 4.25 -0.38 -6.11
CA LYS A 89 4.82 -0.76 -7.40
C LYS A 89 5.40 -2.16 -7.35
N ALA A 90 5.23 -2.90 -8.45
CA ALA A 90 6.02 -4.09 -8.69
C ALA A 90 7.24 -3.70 -9.53
N PRO A 91 8.41 -4.33 -9.31
CA PRO A 91 9.52 -4.12 -10.21
C PRO A 91 9.18 -4.74 -11.56
N SER A 92 9.37 -4.01 -12.59
CA SER A 92 9.12 -4.48 -13.95
C SER A 92 10.41 -4.91 -14.62
#